data_2420b17516c4ac0e1f8e78bef3032a68
#
_entry.id   2420b17516c4ac0e1f8e78bef3032a68
#
_cell.length_a   1.000
_cell.length_b   1.000
_cell.length_c   1.000
_cell.angle_alpha   90.00
_cell.angle_beta   90.00
_cell.angle_gamma   90.00
#
_symmetry.space_group_name_H-M   'P 1'
#
loop_
_entity.id
_entity.type
_entity.pdbx_description
1 polymer ?
#
loop_
_entity_poly.entity_id
_entity_poly.type
_entity_poly.pdbx_seq_one_letter_code
_entity_poly.pdbx_strand_id
1 'polypeptide(L)'
;MKQNRIVLGVAALVAAVMLPWPALGQEVGQQTVPDKESPAEKESEKPADKAAEHQASDKKTDGDWGFRWDGRPSLHLGEGTRVDFRVRLQSEIWHSDATLSLDDDSDADNDLSADVARRRIGIEGEILNIFDYQVERELTANRDPWRDVYLNYKQYGFAEVMAGKFKVPFSLDENTSSTNLDFVNRSRIATLLAPGRDVGVMVHGRFLPRGILRYELGLFNEDGSNAERNDTDYVHGDRTVAGRLLVQPFRSRKSVANDLAAGVSFTTSELPEGVSGLRGRTELDEWFYRPEVLVNGRRQRIGVEARWRPGPFSVKSEFIRLTDERLGESIEGTDLSPFLGQGWYVSGTWAVTGEKKAEGLDAPLRPLFRGPFFKGWIGAVELAARAERIRFGSVDSEISGAVPSTAPRAEIVLGNSDRAYTFGVNWYANRWIKIQLNLVRNTIGFPDQGPNPEQSSFWSRIVRFQFSM
;
A
#
# COMPACT_ATOMS: atom_id res chain seq x y z
N MET A 1 3.04 20.50 -27.95
CA MET A 1 2.34 19.73 -28.98
C MET A 1 2.44 18.20 -28.86
N LYS A 2 3.32 17.63 -28.04
CA LYS A 2 3.41 16.15 -27.83
C LYS A 2 2.51 15.61 -26.69
N GLN A 3 2.15 16.41 -25.70
CA GLN A 3 1.32 16.01 -24.56
C GLN A 3 -0.16 15.78 -24.91
N ASN A 4 -0.73 16.53 -25.84
CA ASN A 4 -2.15 16.36 -26.22
C ASN A 4 -2.49 15.03 -26.90
N ARG A 5 -1.51 14.29 -27.41
CA ARG A 5 -1.76 12.97 -28.01
C ARG A 5 -1.92 11.86 -26.97
N ILE A 6 -1.36 12.01 -25.79
CA ILE A 6 -1.47 11.01 -24.70
C ILE A 6 -2.83 11.11 -24.01
N VAL A 7 -3.34 12.34 -23.81
CA VAL A 7 -4.66 12.58 -23.21
C VAL A 7 -5.78 12.03 -24.08
N LEU A 8 -5.69 12.18 -25.42
CA LEU A 8 -6.64 11.57 -26.35
C LEU A 8 -6.58 10.03 -26.33
N GLY A 9 -5.38 9.45 -26.14
CA GLY A 9 -5.21 8.00 -26.06
C GLY A 9 -5.86 7.40 -24.80
N VAL A 10 -5.77 8.10 -23.67
CA VAL A 10 -6.40 7.67 -22.41
C VAL A 10 -7.92 7.81 -22.47
N ALA A 11 -8.44 8.89 -23.06
CA ALA A 11 -9.88 9.05 -23.29
C ALA A 11 -10.45 8.00 -24.24
N ALA A 12 -9.70 7.62 -25.29
CA ALA A 12 -10.08 6.55 -26.20
C ALA A 12 -10.05 5.16 -25.54
N LEU A 13 -9.08 4.91 -24.63
CA LEU A 13 -9.00 3.65 -23.87
C LEU A 13 -10.14 3.55 -22.85
N VAL A 14 -10.52 4.65 -22.21
CA VAL A 14 -11.67 4.73 -21.32
C VAL A 14 -12.97 4.48 -22.08
N ALA A 15 -13.12 5.04 -23.29
CA ALA A 15 -14.27 4.79 -24.16
C ALA A 15 -14.33 3.33 -24.65
N ALA A 16 -13.19 2.70 -24.95
CA ALA A 16 -13.12 1.30 -25.38
C ALA A 16 -13.46 0.30 -24.27
N VAL A 17 -13.18 0.65 -23.00
CA VAL A 17 -13.53 -0.17 -21.83
C VAL A 17 -15.00 0.01 -21.42
N MET A 18 -15.63 1.11 -21.85
CA MET A 18 -17.06 1.41 -21.58
C MET A 18 -18.03 0.74 -22.54
N LEU A 19 -17.57 0.16 -23.65
CA LEU A 19 -18.43 -0.58 -24.57
C LEU A 19 -18.73 -1.98 -24.00
N PRO A 20 -19.99 -2.45 -24.07
CA PRO A 20 -20.34 -3.78 -23.61
C PRO A 20 -19.68 -4.83 -24.51
N TRP A 21 -18.86 -5.69 -23.93
CA TRP A 21 -18.31 -6.86 -24.61
C TRP A 21 -19.45 -7.79 -24.99
N PRO A 22 -19.54 -8.30 -26.25
CA PRO A 22 -20.58 -9.23 -26.61
C PRO A 22 -20.47 -10.50 -25.78
N ALA A 23 -21.55 -10.83 -25.07
CA ALA A 23 -21.66 -12.06 -24.32
C ALA A 23 -21.61 -13.24 -25.33
N LEU A 24 -20.55 -14.04 -25.23
CA LEU A 24 -20.52 -15.35 -25.88
C LEU A 24 -21.61 -16.21 -25.22
N GLY A 25 -22.59 -16.60 -26.04
CA GLY A 25 -23.82 -17.24 -25.62
C GLY A 25 -23.60 -18.54 -24.87
N GLN A 26 -24.35 -18.68 -23.80
CA GLN A 26 -24.76 -19.99 -23.28
C GLN A 26 -26.21 -20.21 -23.71
N GLU A 27 -26.43 -21.25 -24.48
CA GLU A 27 -27.76 -21.78 -24.79
C GLU A 27 -28.44 -22.24 -23.49
N VAL A 28 -29.59 -21.65 -23.24
CA VAL A 28 -30.50 -22.06 -22.17
C VAL A 28 -31.47 -23.07 -22.76
N GLY A 29 -31.28 -24.32 -22.43
CA GLY A 29 -32.31 -25.35 -22.61
C GLY A 29 -33.48 -25.12 -21.64
N GLN A 30 -34.62 -24.78 -22.22
CA GLN A 30 -35.91 -24.77 -21.52
C GLN A 30 -36.31 -26.18 -21.16
N GLN A 31 -36.64 -26.42 -19.90
CA GLN A 31 -37.60 -27.49 -19.54
C GLN A 31 -38.67 -26.94 -18.59
N THR A 32 -39.87 -27.31 -19.00
CA THR A 32 -41.19 -26.96 -18.56
C THR A 32 -41.57 -27.43 -17.17
N VAL A 33 -42.33 -26.57 -16.51
CA VAL A 33 -43.09 -26.81 -15.25
C VAL A 33 -44.35 -27.66 -15.56
N PRO A 34 -44.80 -28.53 -14.64
CA PRO A 34 -46.21 -28.50 -14.26
C PRO A 34 -46.49 -28.34 -12.78
N ASP A 35 -47.58 -27.67 -12.58
CA ASP A 35 -48.28 -27.27 -11.36
C ASP A 35 -48.83 -28.43 -10.49
N LYS A 36 -49.14 -27.99 -9.21
CA LYS A 36 -50.15 -28.47 -8.25
C LYS A 36 -49.69 -29.51 -7.21
N GLU A 37 -49.94 -29.35 -6.00
CA GLU A 37 -50.99 -28.97 -5.08
C GLU A 37 -50.50 -29.15 -3.60
N SER A 38 -50.87 -28.21 -2.74
CA SER A 38 -50.87 -28.34 -1.26
C SER A 38 -52.24 -29.02 -0.82
N PRO A 39 -52.44 -29.56 0.35
CA PRO A 39 -51.98 -29.15 1.67
C PRO A 39 -51.83 -30.27 2.76
N ALA A 40 -51.54 -29.82 3.98
CA ALA A 40 -51.89 -30.34 5.34
C ALA A 40 -50.81 -31.01 6.18
N GLU A 41 -50.43 -30.27 7.21
CA GLU A 41 -50.34 -30.58 8.65
C GLU A 41 -49.95 -32.00 9.14
N LYS A 42 -48.88 -32.11 9.92
CA LYS A 42 -48.82 -32.31 11.37
C LYS A 42 -47.49 -32.80 11.92
N GLU A 43 -47.11 -32.14 13.01
CA GLU A 43 -46.49 -32.62 14.27
C GLU A 43 -45.10 -33.25 14.28
N SER A 44 -44.27 -32.48 15.00
CA SER A 44 -43.33 -32.87 16.10
C SER A 44 -42.39 -34.05 15.89
N GLU A 45 -41.09 -33.75 15.91
CA GLU A 45 -40.16 -34.28 16.93
C GLU A 45 -38.79 -33.60 16.79
N LYS A 46 -38.24 -33.14 17.90
CA LYS A 46 -36.87 -32.72 18.15
C LYS A 46 -36.04 -33.97 18.53
N PRO A 47 -34.73 -33.89 18.69
CA PRO A 47 -33.63 -33.21 17.99
C PRO A 47 -32.53 -34.23 17.66
N ALA A 48 -31.58 -33.89 16.87
CA ALA A 48 -30.17 -34.22 17.05
C ALA A 48 -29.39 -34.02 15.72
N ASP A 49 -28.25 -33.36 15.82
CA ASP A 49 -27.08 -33.45 14.96
C ASP A 49 -27.29 -33.39 13.46
N LYS A 50 -27.30 -32.16 12.91
CA LYS A 50 -26.80 -31.87 11.56
C LYS A 50 -25.96 -30.60 11.53
N ALA A 51 -24.88 -30.63 12.28
CA ALA A 51 -23.75 -29.71 12.11
C ALA A 51 -22.66 -30.42 11.27
N ALA A 52 -23.00 -30.89 10.09
CA ALA A 52 -22.02 -31.49 9.17
C ALA A 52 -22.63 -31.67 7.79
N GLU A 53 -23.00 -30.56 7.10
CA GLU A 53 -23.31 -30.66 5.68
C GLU A 53 -23.30 -29.27 5.07
N HIS A 54 -22.13 -28.60 5.09
CA HIS A 54 -21.70 -27.65 4.08
C HIS A 54 -20.19 -27.77 3.87
N GLN A 55 -19.72 -29.00 3.82
CA GLN A 55 -18.63 -29.38 2.93
C GLN A 55 -19.29 -29.72 1.61
N ALA A 56 -19.55 -28.68 0.80
CA ALA A 56 -19.61 -28.89 -0.61
C ALA A 56 -18.29 -29.57 -0.97
N SER A 57 -18.37 -30.81 -1.32
CA SER A 57 -17.29 -31.57 -1.89
C SER A 57 -16.86 -30.89 -3.18
N ASP A 58 -15.92 -29.94 -3.12
CA ASP A 58 -14.99 -29.78 -4.19
C ASP A 58 -14.25 -31.12 -4.29
N LYS A 59 -14.80 -32.04 -5.05
CA LYS A 59 -14.04 -33.11 -5.66
C LYS A 59 -12.95 -32.41 -6.42
N LYS A 60 -11.74 -32.31 -5.84
CA LYS A 60 -10.51 -32.10 -6.57
C LYS A 60 -10.48 -33.17 -7.65
N THR A 61 -10.88 -32.83 -8.85
CA THR A 61 -10.55 -33.61 -10.03
C THR A 61 -9.07 -33.42 -10.24
N ASP A 62 -8.27 -34.36 -9.76
CA ASP A 62 -6.86 -34.50 -10.17
C ASP A 62 -6.83 -34.52 -11.69
N GLY A 63 -6.10 -33.56 -12.28
CA GLY A 63 -5.87 -33.53 -13.72
C GLY A 63 -6.58 -32.42 -14.51
N ASP A 64 -7.10 -31.38 -13.89
CA ASP A 64 -7.82 -30.31 -14.56
C ASP A 64 -6.86 -29.30 -15.22
N TRP A 65 -6.47 -29.58 -16.43
CA TRP A 65 -5.70 -28.66 -17.29
C TRP A 65 -6.68 -27.73 -18.01
N GLY A 66 -6.38 -26.41 -18.00
CA GLY A 66 -7.18 -25.49 -18.79
C GLY A 66 -7.10 -24.04 -18.37
N PHE A 67 -7.63 -23.22 -19.26
CA PHE A 67 -7.81 -21.80 -19.02
C PHE A 67 -9.12 -21.58 -18.26
N ARG A 68 -9.07 -20.77 -17.21
CA ARG A 68 -10.23 -20.36 -16.42
C ARG A 68 -10.26 -18.85 -16.26
N TRP A 69 -11.47 -18.33 -16.11
CA TRP A 69 -11.70 -16.92 -15.84
C TRP A 69 -12.45 -16.78 -14.52
N ASP A 70 -11.72 -16.46 -13.44
CA ASP A 70 -12.31 -16.10 -12.15
C ASP A 70 -11.91 -14.69 -11.76
N GLY A 71 -12.51 -13.71 -12.43
CA GLY A 71 -12.18 -12.30 -12.26
C GLY A 71 -10.85 -11.86 -12.88
N ARG A 72 -10.01 -12.82 -13.28
CA ARG A 72 -8.76 -12.65 -14.02
C ARG A 72 -8.44 -13.91 -14.83
N PRO A 73 -7.62 -13.81 -15.89
CA PRO A 73 -7.16 -14.99 -16.63
C PRO A 73 -6.29 -15.87 -15.72
N SER A 74 -6.57 -17.16 -15.73
CA SER A 74 -5.84 -18.15 -14.93
C SER A 74 -5.61 -19.41 -15.76
N LEU A 75 -4.39 -19.94 -15.76
CA LEU A 75 -4.02 -21.20 -16.41
C LEU A 75 -3.75 -22.25 -15.34
N HIS A 76 -4.52 -23.33 -15.34
CA HIS A 76 -4.33 -24.48 -14.46
C HIS A 76 -3.55 -25.57 -15.20
N LEU A 77 -2.45 -26.04 -14.60
CA LEU A 77 -1.51 -27.00 -15.16
C LEU A 77 -1.54 -28.35 -14.46
N GLY A 78 -2.65 -28.68 -13.77
CA GLY A 78 -2.78 -29.89 -12.98
C GLY A 78 -1.93 -29.89 -11.69
N GLU A 79 -2.04 -30.94 -10.88
CA GLU A 79 -1.21 -31.18 -9.67
C GLU A 79 -0.96 -29.96 -8.77
N GLY A 80 -1.99 -29.10 -8.60
CA GLY A 80 -1.88 -27.91 -7.75
C GLY A 80 -0.98 -26.80 -8.31
N THR A 81 -0.74 -26.80 -9.62
CA THR A 81 0.04 -25.76 -10.30
C THR A 81 -0.89 -24.81 -11.05
N ARG A 82 -0.74 -23.49 -10.80
CA ARG A 82 -1.57 -22.44 -11.36
C ARG A 82 -0.76 -21.20 -11.70
N VAL A 83 -1.11 -20.56 -12.81
CA VAL A 83 -0.56 -19.28 -13.27
C VAL A 83 -1.69 -18.29 -13.43
N ASP A 84 -1.74 -17.26 -12.61
CA ASP A 84 -2.71 -16.15 -12.69
C ASP A 84 -2.04 -14.93 -13.32
N PHE A 85 -2.68 -14.36 -14.35
CA PHE A 85 -2.17 -13.15 -14.99
C PHE A 85 -2.64 -11.91 -14.22
N ARG A 86 -1.76 -10.92 -14.13
CA ARG A 86 -2.01 -9.66 -13.44
C ARG A 86 -1.75 -8.48 -14.37
N VAL A 87 -2.66 -7.53 -14.33
CA VAL A 87 -2.51 -6.23 -14.99
C VAL A 87 -2.93 -5.14 -14.03
N ARG A 88 -2.16 -4.05 -13.97
CA ARG A 88 -2.49 -2.86 -13.19
C ARG A 88 -2.17 -1.62 -13.98
N LEU A 89 -3.17 -0.77 -14.13
CA LEU A 89 -3.05 0.55 -14.70
C LEU A 89 -3.60 1.56 -13.69
N GLN A 90 -2.79 2.57 -13.36
CA GLN A 90 -3.21 3.70 -12.52
C GLN A 90 -2.79 4.99 -13.20
N SER A 91 -3.77 5.82 -13.55
CA SER A 91 -3.57 7.17 -14.11
C SER A 91 -4.03 8.19 -13.10
N GLU A 92 -3.30 9.27 -12.98
CA GLU A 92 -3.55 10.34 -12.02
C GLU A 92 -3.66 11.68 -12.74
N ILE A 93 -4.52 12.52 -12.20
CA ILE A 93 -4.65 13.93 -12.55
C ILE A 93 -4.59 14.69 -11.23
N TRP A 94 -3.74 15.71 -11.15
CA TRP A 94 -3.58 16.46 -9.91
C TRP A 94 -3.37 17.95 -10.16
N HIS A 95 -3.64 18.72 -9.13
CA HIS A 95 -3.37 20.14 -9.04
C HIS A 95 -2.94 20.45 -7.60
N SER A 96 -1.91 21.25 -7.43
CA SER A 96 -1.45 21.75 -6.14
C SER A 96 -1.47 23.28 -6.13
N ASP A 97 -1.93 23.83 -5.02
CA ASP A 97 -1.82 25.27 -4.76
C ASP A 97 -0.43 25.62 -4.15
N ALA A 98 0.50 24.63 -4.09
CA ALA A 98 1.85 24.85 -3.55
C ALA A 98 2.72 25.63 -4.51
N THR A 99 3.53 26.52 -3.96
CA THR A 99 4.59 27.25 -4.68
C THR A 99 5.98 26.79 -4.22
N LEU A 100 6.09 25.53 -3.78
CA LEU A 100 7.29 24.95 -3.15
C LEU A 100 8.34 24.45 -4.15
N SER A 101 8.22 24.72 -5.45
CA SER A 101 9.18 24.27 -6.45
C SER A 101 10.53 24.96 -6.29
N LEU A 102 11.62 24.17 -6.24
CA LEU A 102 13.00 24.67 -6.27
C LEU A 102 13.52 24.88 -7.72
N ASP A 103 12.79 24.39 -8.69
CA ASP A 103 13.17 24.52 -10.09
C ASP A 103 12.69 25.86 -10.63
N ASP A 104 13.61 26.81 -10.71
CA ASP A 104 13.43 28.21 -11.14
C ASP A 104 12.99 28.35 -12.61
N ASP A 105 12.94 27.25 -13.37
CA ASP A 105 12.58 27.19 -14.78
C ASP A 105 11.15 26.76 -15.09
N SER A 106 10.35 26.41 -14.11
CA SER A 106 8.94 26.21 -14.34
C SER A 106 8.20 27.52 -14.07
N ASP A 107 7.75 28.19 -15.12
CA ASP A 107 6.59 29.05 -15.03
C ASP A 107 5.56 28.33 -14.19
N ALA A 108 5.34 28.81 -12.95
CA ALA A 108 4.36 28.25 -12.04
C ALA A 108 2.95 28.57 -12.58
N ASP A 109 2.68 28.08 -13.78
CA ASP A 109 1.33 27.97 -14.26
C ASP A 109 0.65 26.92 -13.36
N ASN A 110 -0.38 27.35 -12.65
CA ASN A 110 -1.30 26.53 -11.86
C ASN A 110 -2.00 25.47 -12.74
N ASP A 111 -1.27 24.78 -13.58
CA ASP A 111 -1.82 23.88 -14.58
C ASP A 111 -2.12 22.49 -13.99
N LEU A 112 -3.22 21.95 -14.47
CA LEU A 112 -3.64 20.58 -14.19
C LEU A 112 -2.62 19.62 -14.78
N SER A 113 -1.95 18.87 -13.91
CA SER A 113 -0.97 17.86 -14.31
C SER A 113 -1.61 16.48 -14.43
N ALA A 114 -1.10 15.65 -15.33
CA ALA A 114 -1.58 14.29 -15.51
C ALA A 114 -0.44 13.32 -15.84
N ASP A 115 -0.46 12.14 -15.23
CA ASP A 115 0.50 11.07 -15.52
C ASP A 115 -0.14 9.67 -15.38
N VAL A 116 0.55 8.68 -15.95
CA VAL A 116 0.25 7.27 -15.72
C VAL A 116 1.20 6.74 -14.65
N ALA A 117 0.79 6.89 -13.41
CA ALA A 117 1.62 6.60 -12.24
C ALA A 117 2.07 5.14 -12.14
N ARG A 118 1.29 4.18 -12.66
CA ARG A 118 1.66 2.76 -12.67
C ARG A 118 1.11 2.04 -13.89
N ARG A 119 2.00 1.28 -14.56
CA ARG A 119 1.71 0.36 -15.66
C ARG A 119 2.39 -0.96 -15.37
N ARG A 120 1.67 -1.90 -14.74
CA ARG A 120 2.24 -3.16 -14.30
C ARG A 120 1.61 -4.35 -14.97
N ILE A 121 2.47 -5.30 -15.33
CA ILE A 121 2.08 -6.64 -15.78
C ILE A 121 2.82 -7.66 -14.95
N GLY A 122 2.22 -8.83 -14.78
CA GLY A 122 2.87 -9.88 -14.01
C GLY A 122 2.09 -11.18 -14.03
N ILE A 123 2.70 -12.15 -13.40
CA ILE A 123 2.10 -13.44 -13.09
C ILE A 123 2.29 -13.74 -11.61
N GLU A 124 1.33 -14.44 -11.03
CA GLU A 124 1.45 -15.03 -9.70
C GLU A 124 0.78 -16.40 -9.71
N GLY A 125 1.04 -17.20 -8.70
CA GLY A 125 0.37 -18.48 -8.62
C GLY A 125 1.01 -19.42 -7.62
N GLU A 126 0.71 -20.70 -7.82
CA GLU A 126 1.18 -21.79 -6.97
C GLU A 126 1.85 -22.88 -7.83
N ILE A 127 2.84 -23.54 -7.27
CA ILE A 127 3.50 -24.72 -7.86
C ILE A 127 3.37 -25.85 -6.85
N LEU A 128 2.75 -26.97 -7.25
CA LEU A 128 2.55 -28.19 -6.45
C LEU A 128 1.87 -27.93 -5.09
N ASN A 129 1.13 -26.84 -4.95
CA ASN A 129 0.51 -26.37 -3.68
C ASN A 129 1.50 -26.08 -2.53
N ILE A 130 2.80 -26.14 -2.75
CA ILE A 130 3.85 -25.95 -1.75
C ILE A 130 4.70 -24.70 -1.97
N PHE A 131 4.68 -24.14 -3.18
CA PHE A 131 5.35 -22.89 -3.49
C PHE A 131 4.33 -21.87 -3.98
N ASP A 132 4.39 -20.65 -3.43
CA ASP A 132 3.81 -19.46 -4.05
C ASP A 132 4.90 -18.71 -4.80
N TYR A 133 4.56 -18.09 -5.91
CA TYR A 133 5.47 -17.23 -6.65
C TYR A 133 4.77 -15.99 -7.18
N GLN A 134 5.52 -14.94 -7.39
CA GLN A 134 5.08 -13.75 -8.09
C GLN A 134 6.23 -13.18 -8.91
N VAL A 135 5.91 -12.72 -10.13
CA VAL A 135 6.80 -11.94 -10.97
C VAL A 135 5.99 -10.76 -11.50
N GLU A 136 6.33 -9.54 -11.08
CA GLU A 136 5.64 -8.30 -11.48
C GLU A 136 6.65 -7.30 -12.02
N ARG A 137 6.36 -6.70 -13.18
CA ARG A 137 7.16 -5.68 -13.82
C ARG A 137 6.39 -4.36 -13.96
N GLU A 138 7.04 -3.25 -13.61
CA GLU A 138 6.60 -1.87 -13.86
C GLU A 138 7.11 -1.42 -15.23
N LEU A 139 6.21 -1.00 -16.11
CA LEU A 139 6.58 -0.58 -17.47
C LEU A 139 6.97 0.90 -17.56
N THR A 140 6.71 1.67 -16.50
CA THR A 140 7.09 3.09 -16.42
C THR A 140 8.46 3.34 -15.79
N ALA A 141 9.03 2.36 -15.07
CA ALA A 141 10.29 2.54 -14.36
C ALA A 141 11.50 2.51 -15.30
N ASN A 142 12.39 3.47 -15.13
CA ASN A 142 13.58 3.62 -15.97
C ASN A 142 14.81 2.88 -15.43
N ARG A 143 14.92 2.67 -14.09
CA ARG A 143 16.08 2.03 -13.46
C ARG A 143 15.80 0.59 -13.04
N ASP A 144 14.88 0.40 -12.10
CA ASP A 144 14.54 -0.92 -11.59
C ASP A 144 13.05 -1.23 -11.86
N PRO A 145 12.76 -1.89 -12.99
CA PRO A 145 11.38 -2.19 -13.37
C PRO A 145 10.77 -3.34 -12.58
N TRP A 146 11.58 -4.20 -11.93
CA TRP A 146 11.09 -5.37 -11.23
C TRP A 146 10.54 -4.99 -9.84
N ARG A 147 9.29 -5.39 -9.56
CA ARG A 147 8.62 -5.10 -8.29
C ARG A 147 8.68 -6.29 -7.36
N ASP A 148 7.76 -7.21 -7.48
CA ASP A 148 7.76 -8.43 -6.70
C ASP A 148 8.26 -9.56 -7.61
N VAL A 149 9.40 -10.17 -7.26
CA VAL A 149 10.01 -11.32 -7.95
C VAL A 149 10.50 -12.26 -6.88
N TYR A 150 9.64 -13.18 -6.44
CA TYR A 150 9.96 -14.07 -5.33
C TYR A 150 9.38 -15.48 -5.51
N LEU A 151 9.96 -16.41 -4.76
CA LEU A 151 9.45 -17.75 -4.48
C LEU A 151 9.24 -17.89 -2.97
N ASN A 152 8.08 -18.39 -2.54
CA ASN A 152 7.75 -18.66 -1.14
C ASN A 152 7.45 -20.14 -0.94
N TYR A 153 8.26 -20.83 -0.14
CA TYR A 153 8.01 -22.20 0.30
C TYR A 153 7.07 -22.19 1.49
N LYS A 154 5.87 -22.76 1.34
CA LYS A 154 4.77 -22.68 2.31
C LYS A 154 4.32 -24.04 2.89
N GLN A 155 5.14 -25.07 2.80
CA GLN A 155 4.80 -26.41 3.30
C GLN A 155 4.35 -26.42 4.76
N TYR A 156 4.94 -25.54 5.57
CA TYR A 156 4.66 -25.43 6.99
C TYR A 156 4.17 -24.03 7.32
N GLY A 157 2.86 -23.84 7.58
CA GLY A 157 2.28 -22.51 7.84
C GLY A 157 2.79 -21.80 9.10
N PHE A 158 3.57 -22.49 9.93
CA PHE A 158 4.27 -21.88 11.06
C PHE A 158 5.68 -21.40 10.70
N ALA A 159 6.26 -21.89 9.59
CA ALA A 159 7.59 -21.53 9.10
C ALA A 159 7.61 -21.64 7.56
N GLU A 160 7.30 -20.53 6.91
CA GLU A 160 7.42 -20.37 5.46
C GLU A 160 8.70 -19.63 5.15
N VAL A 161 9.32 -19.89 3.99
CA VAL A 161 10.57 -19.26 3.57
C VAL A 161 10.36 -18.58 2.23
N MET A 162 10.52 -17.27 2.19
CA MET A 162 10.43 -16.45 0.99
C MET A 162 11.80 -15.94 0.59
N ALA A 163 12.15 -16.05 -0.70
CA ALA A 163 13.41 -15.57 -1.25
C ALA A 163 13.18 -14.84 -2.57
N GLY A 164 13.91 -13.74 -2.81
CA GLY A 164 13.80 -12.91 -4.00
C GLY A 164 13.66 -11.43 -3.67
N LYS A 165 13.05 -10.67 -4.57
CA LYS A 165 12.72 -9.25 -4.38
C LYS A 165 11.27 -9.12 -3.95
N PHE A 166 11.06 -8.56 -2.77
CA PHE A 166 9.73 -8.34 -2.18
C PHE A 166 9.77 -7.20 -1.16
N LYS A 167 8.63 -6.86 -0.60
CA LYS A 167 8.56 -5.80 0.42
C LYS A 167 9.20 -6.24 1.72
N VAL A 168 10.09 -5.41 2.26
CA VAL A 168 10.66 -5.57 3.59
C VAL A 168 9.52 -5.60 4.62
N PRO A 169 9.53 -6.50 5.63
CA PRO A 169 8.45 -6.64 6.61
C PRO A 169 8.45 -5.48 7.61
N PHE A 170 8.03 -4.32 7.16
CA PHE A 170 7.97 -3.08 7.93
C PHE A 170 6.83 -2.21 7.42
N SER A 171 6.04 -1.59 8.30
CA SER A 171 4.88 -0.74 8.02
C SER A 171 3.65 -1.47 7.45
N LEU A 172 2.49 -1.17 8.00
CA LEU A 172 1.18 -1.62 7.52
C LEU A 172 0.85 -1.03 6.16
N ASP A 173 1.01 0.30 6.01
CA ASP A 173 0.61 1.02 4.81
C ASP A 173 1.56 0.73 3.65
N GLU A 174 2.90 0.62 3.89
CA GLU A 174 3.83 0.19 2.86
C GLU A 174 3.54 -1.24 2.40
N ASN A 175 3.24 -2.17 3.31
CA ASN A 175 2.93 -3.55 2.96
C ASN A 175 1.56 -3.75 2.30
N THR A 176 0.63 -2.78 2.43
CA THR A 176 -0.65 -2.81 1.70
C THR A 176 -0.42 -2.73 0.18
N SER A 177 -1.14 -3.57 -0.57
CA SER A 177 -1.09 -3.52 -2.05
C SER A 177 -1.56 -2.15 -2.56
N SER A 178 -0.92 -1.62 -3.61
CA SER A 178 -1.34 -0.33 -4.19
C SER A 178 -2.75 -0.35 -4.81
N THR A 179 -3.31 -1.53 -5.07
CA THR A 179 -4.72 -1.67 -5.48
C THR A 179 -5.70 -1.49 -4.34
N ASN A 180 -5.25 -1.78 -3.11
CA ASN A 180 -6.07 -1.82 -1.89
C ASN A 180 -5.90 -0.57 -1.01
N LEU A 181 -5.11 0.42 -1.46
CA LEU A 181 -4.95 1.67 -0.72
C LEU A 181 -6.28 2.41 -0.57
N ASP A 182 -6.52 2.93 0.61
CA ASP A 182 -7.70 3.74 0.93
C ASP A 182 -7.61 5.15 0.32
N PHE A 183 -6.40 5.63 0.10
CA PHE A 183 -6.09 6.93 -0.50
C PHE A 183 -5.26 6.76 -1.77
N VAL A 184 -5.18 7.79 -2.60
CA VAL A 184 -4.35 7.80 -3.82
C VAL A 184 -2.90 7.50 -3.46
N ASN A 185 -2.36 8.19 -2.44
CA ASN A 185 -1.01 8.00 -1.96
C ASN A 185 -0.99 7.35 -0.57
N ARG A 186 0.07 6.56 -0.30
CA ARG A 186 0.37 6.08 1.04
C ARG A 186 0.58 7.27 1.98
N SER A 187 0.54 6.98 3.28
CA SER A 187 0.98 7.95 4.28
C SER A 187 2.44 8.34 4.03
N ARG A 188 2.79 9.57 4.36
CA ARG A 188 4.16 10.05 4.17
C ARG A 188 5.18 9.27 4.99
N ILE A 189 4.81 8.86 6.20
CA ILE A 189 5.71 8.03 7.00
C ILE A 189 6.02 6.69 6.33
N ALA A 190 5.04 6.08 5.64
CA ALA A 190 5.27 4.85 4.90
C ALA A 190 6.11 5.08 3.63
N THR A 191 5.88 6.20 2.91
CA THR A 191 6.61 6.50 1.68
C THR A 191 8.05 6.96 1.94
N LEU A 192 8.29 7.77 3.00
CA LEU A 192 9.57 8.42 3.25
C LEU A 192 10.45 7.72 4.28
N LEU A 193 9.86 6.97 5.22
CA LEU A 193 10.60 6.35 6.33
C LEU A 193 10.65 4.82 6.25
N ALA A 194 9.65 4.16 5.65
CA ALA A 194 9.69 2.70 5.50
C ALA A 194 10.61 2.28 4.33
N PRO A 195 11.27 1.11 4.41
CA PRO A 195 12.29 0.72 3.42
C PRO A 195 11.73 0.42 2.03
N GLY A 196 10.49 -0.07 1.92
CA GLY A 196 9.91 -0.45 0.62
C GLY A 196 10.27 -1.88 0.22
N ARG A 197 10.85 -2.09 -0.96
CA ARG A 197 11.23 -3.41 -1.50
C ARG A 197 12.73 -3.59 -1.55
N ASP A 198 13.16 -4.84 -1.33
CA ASP A 198 14.55 -5.20 -1.51
C ASP A 198 14.70 -6.70 -1.84
N VAL A 199 15.89 -7.10 -2.28
CA VAL A 199 16.27 -8.49 -2.50
C VAL A 199 16.70 -9.09 -1.16
N GLY A 200 16.11 -10.23 -0.79
CA GLY A 200 16.43 -10.85 0.47
C GLY A 200 15.82 -12.22 0.67
N VAL A 201 15.97 -12.71 1.90
CA VAL A 201 15.36 -13.94 2.39
C VAL A 201 14.61 -13.64 3.68
N MET A 202 13.41 -14.17 3.79
CA MET A 202 12.55 -13.98 4.96
C MET A 202 11.95 -15.30 5.41
N VAL A 203 11.98 -15.54 6.72
CA VAL A 203 11.19 -16.59 7.38
C VAL A 203 9.97 -15.93 8.01
N HIS A 204 8.81 -16.48 7.75
CA HIS A 204 7.55 -15.94 8.27
C HIS A 204 6.56 -17.06 8.59
N GLY A 205 5.53 -16.73 9.34
CA GLY A 205 4.53 -17.71 9.68
C GLY A 205 3.56 -17.26 10.77
N ARG A 206 2.73 -18.19 11.22
CA ARG A 206 1.75 -17.95 12.26
C ARG A 206 1.91 -18.95 13.38
N PHE A 207 2.02 -18.44 14.61
CA PHE A 207 2.07 -19.20 15.83
C PHE A 207 0.82 -19.02 16.70
N LEU A 208 0.78 -19.77 17.79
CA LEU A 208 -0.30 -19.88 18.75
C LEU A 208 -1.56 -20.49 18.15
N PRO A 209 -2.49 -20.99 18.99
CA PRO A 209 -3.75 -21.55 18.55
C PRO A 209 -4.47 -20.58 17.61
N ARG A 210 -4.92 -21.08 16.44
CA ARG A 210 -5.64 -20.30 15.41
C ARG A 210 -4.82 -19.20 14.72
N GLY A 211 -3.49 -19.19 14.86
CA GLY A 211 -2.60 -18.23 14.20
C GLY A 211 -2.78 -16.78 14.68
N ILE A 212 -2.98 -16.60 15.98
CA ILE A 212 -3.14 -15.27 16.62
C ILE A 212 -1.89 -14.42 16.44
N LEU A 213 -0.70 -15.02 16.51
CA LEU A 213 0.59 -14.35 16.34
C LEU A 213 1.13 -14.62 14.95
N ARG A 214 1.44 -13.57 14.20
CA ARG A 214 2.20 -13.62 12.94
C ARG A 214 3.57 -12.99 13.16
N TYR A 215 4.60 -13.63 12.65
CA TYR A 215 5.95 -13.12 12.66
C TYR A 215 6.54 -13.11 11.26
N GLU A 216 7.45 -12.20 11.02
CA GLU A 216 8.21 -12.02 9.79
C GLU A 216 9.62 -11.60 10.20
N LEU A 217 10.67 -12.31 9.75
CA LEU A 217 12.07 -12.02 10.04
C LEU A 217 12.89 -12.23 8.78
N GLY A 218 13.60 -11.21 8.32
CA GLY A 218 14.32 -11.25 7.05
C GLY A 218 15.68 -10.58 7.09
N LEU A 219 16.50 -10.99 6.12
CA LEU A 219 17.80 -10.42 5.79
C LEU A 219 17.74 -9.90 4.36
N PHE A 220 18.14 -8.66 4.15
CA PHE A 220 18.04 -7.95 2.90
C PHE A 220 19.39 -7.37 2.49
N ASN A 221 19.58 -7.18 1.18
CA ASN A 221 20.84 -6.74 0.61
C ASN A 221 21.12 -5.27 0.86
N GLU A 222 20.08 -4.44 0.85
CA GLU A 222 20.15 -3.00 0.96
C GLU A 222 19.11 -2.48 1.98
N ASP A 223 18.91 -1.17 2.01
CA ASP A 223 17.97 -0.49 2.90
C ASP A 223 16.58 -0.29 2.28
N GLY A 224 16.37 -0.87 1.10
CA GLY A 224 15.09 -0.87 0.39
C GLY A 224 14.90 0.28 -0.59
N SER A 225 14.03 0.07 -1.56
CA SER A 225 13.82 0.94 -2.73
C SER A 225 13.28 2.35 -2.43
N ASN A 226 12.78 2.62 -1.23
CA ASN A 226 12.33 3.97 -0.89
C ASN A 226 13.51 4.91 -0.62
N ALA A 227 14.65 4.40 -0.16
CA ALA A 227 15.88 5.17 -0.01
C ALA A 227 16.45 5.62 -1.37
N GLU A 228 16.41 4.73 -2.38
CA GLU A 228 16.89 5.02 -3.74
C GLU A 228 16.05 6.05 -4.50
N ARG A 229 14.77 6.19 -4.17
CA ARG A 229 13.85 7.07 -4.90
C ARG A 229 14.20 8.53 -4.83
N ASN A 230 15.00 8.93 -3.85
CA ASN A 230 15.10 10.32 -3.47
C ASN A 230 16.30 11.04 -4.05
N ASP A 231 17.41 10.35 -4.31
CA ASP A 231 18.58 10.90 -4.99
C ASP A 231 19.69 9.85 -5.05
N THR A 232 20.39 9.71 -6.19
CA THR A 232 21.51 8.76 -6.33
C THR A 232 22.81 9.26 -5.71
N ASP A 233 22.86 10.54 -5.37
CA ASP A 233 24.07 11.17 -4.82
C ASP A 233 24.13 11.08 -3.28
N TYR A 234 23.08 10.57 -2.64
CA TYR A 234 22.99 10.45 -1.19
C TYR A 234 23.14 9.02 -0.73
N VAL A 235 23.81 8.84 0.40
CA VAL A 235 24.00 7.51 0.99
C VAL A 235 22.71 6.95 1.56
N HIS A 236 22.55 5.65 1.41
CA HIS A 236 21.52 4.85 2.02
C HIS A 236 22.13 3.63 2.71
N GLY A 237 21.40 2.98 3.61
CA GLY A 237 21.90 1.83 4.33
C GLY A 237 21.97 0.58 3.46
N ASP A 238 22.88 -0.32 3.82
CA ASP A 238 22.99 -1.66 3.24
C ASP A 238 22.87 -2.75 4.31
N ARG A 239 22.78 -4.05 3.90
CA ARG A 239 22.70 -5.23 4.79
C ARG A 239 21.66 -5.09 5.89
N THR A 240 20.41 -5.00 5.50
CA THR A 240 19.30 -4.79 6.44
C THR A 240 18.84 -6.10 7.09
N VAL A 241 18.74 -6.07 8.42
CA VAL A 241 17.94 -7.02 9.20
C VAL A 241 16.58 -6.38 9.47
N ALA A 242 15.50 -7.08 9.17
CA ALA A 242 14.14 -6.60 9.39
C ALA A 242 13.29 -7.62 10.14
N GLY A 243 12.42 -7.15 11.03
CA GLY A 243 11.48 -7.98 11.74
C GLY A 243 10.13 -7.30 11.98
N ARG A 244 9.05 -8.08 11.95
CA ARG A 244 7.70 -7.61 12.23
C ARG A 244 6.92 -8.67 13.00
N LEU A 245 6.20 -8.25 14.03
CA LEU A 245 5.35 -9.08 14.85
C LEU A 245 3.95 -8.49 14.91
N LEU A 246 2.94 -9.31 14.58
CA LEU A 246 1.54 -8.92 14.55
C LEU A 246 0.72 -9.83 15.46
N VAL A 247 -0.10 -9.25 16.32
CA VAL A 247 -1.03 -9.94 17.22
C VAL A 247 -2.45 -9.63 16.80
N GLN A 248 -3.27 -10.67 16.60
CA GLN A 248 -4.69 -10.58 16.27
C GLN A 248 -5.49 -11.42 17.29
N PRO A 249 -5.74 -10.89 18.50
CA PRO A 249 -6.17 -11.68 19.64
C PRO A 249 -7.59 -12.27 19.50
N PHE A 250 -8.42 -11.64 18.68
CA PHE A 250 -9.82 -12.05 18.49
C PHE A 250 -10.09 -12.78 17.17
N ARG A 251 -9.03 -13.16 16.42
CA ARG A 251 -9.11 -13.74 15.08
C ARG A 251 -10.14 -14.87 14.92
N SER A 252 -10.33 -15.67 15.94
CA SER A 252 -11.24 -16.84 15.90
C SER A 252 -12.62 -16.56 16.47
N ARG A 253 -12.88 -15.37 16.96
CA ARG A 253 -14.17 -15.01 17.53
C ARG A 253 -15.12 -14.52 16.44
N LYS A 254 -16.36 -14.99 16.46
CA LYS A 254 -17.43 -14.42 15.62
C LYS A 254 -17.91 -13.10 16.25
N SER A 255 -17.07 -12.07 16.18
CA SER A 255 -17.37 -10.73 16.73
C SER A 255 -16.81 -9.65 15.82
N VAL A 256 -17.27 -8.43 15.98
CA VAL A 256 -16.76 -7.25 15.27
C VAL A 256 -15.27 -6.98 15.54
N ALA A 257 -14.73 -7.54 16.63
CA ALA A 257 -13.32 -7.41 16.99
C ALA A 257 -12.41 -8.47 16.33
N ASN A 258 -12.94 -9.40 15.53
CA ASN A 258 -12.16 -10.51 14.99
C ASN A 258 -10.94 -10.06 14.15
N ASP A 259 -11.01 -8.91 13.52
CA ASP A 259 -9.93 -8.35 12.69
C ASP A 259 -9.09 -7.27 13.41
N LEU A 260 -9.33 -7.02 14.70
CA LEU A 260 -8.48 -6.13 15.48
C LEU A 260 -7.07 -6.72 15.56
N ALA A 261 -6.10 -5.98 15.07
CA ALA A 261 -4.69 -6.38 15.08
C ALA A 261 -3.82 -5.19 15.49
N ALA A 262 -2.73 -5.50 16.19
CA ALA A 262 -1.67 -4.56 16.52
C ALA A 262 -0.32 -5.21 16.23
N GLY A 263 0.69 -4.42 15.93
CA GLY A 263 2.01 -4.92 15.59
C GLY A 263 3.13 -3.95 15.91
N VAL A 264 4.32 -4.52 15.92
CA VAL A 264 5.59 -3.79 16.01
C VAL A 264 6.53 -4.27 14.92
N SER A 265 7.36 -3.38 14.42
CA SER A 265 8.36 -3.71 13.41
C SER A 265 9.67 -2.96 13.70
N PHE A 266 10.77 -3.54 13.22
CA PHE A 266 12.08 -2.91 13.30
C PHE A 266 12.89 -3.20 12.05
N THR A 267 13.82 -2.31 11.72
CA THR A 267 14.92 -2.58 10.79
C THR A 267 16.21 -2.00 11.36
N THR A 268 17.32 -2.63 11.02
CA THR A 268 18.66 -2.08 11.26
C THR A 268 19.52 -2.33 10.03
N SER A 269 20.21 -1.29 9.55
CA SER A 269 21.06 -1.31 8.36
C SER A 269 22.40 -0.67 8.69
N GLU A 270 23.47 -1.10 8.00
CA GLU A 270 24.74 -0.37 7.99
C GLU A 270 24.57 0.90 7.16
N LEU A 271 25.09 2.03 7.65
CA LEU A 271 25.02 3.33 6.99
C LEU A 271 26.45 3.84 6.74
N PRO A 272 26.89 3.88 5.47
CA PRO A 272 28.22 4.39 5.13
C PRO A 272 28.32 5.90 5.38
N GLU A 273 29.54 6.41 5.56
CA GLU A 273 29.79 7.85 5.67
C GLU A 273 29.34 8.58 4.42
N GLY A 274 28.58 9.67 4.58
CA GLY A 274 28.15 10.54 3.52
C GLY A 274 26.88 11.31 3.84
N VAL A 275 26.27 11.95 2.85
CA VAL A 275 25.08 12.77 3.03
C VAL A 275 23.82 11.90 3.12
N SER A 276 23.03 12.08 4.18
CA SER A 276 21.81 11.32 4.40
C SER A 276 20.80 11.49 3.27
N GLY A 277 20.13 10.39 2.89
CA GLY A 277 19.02 10.38 1.93
C GLY A 277 17.66 10.80 2.50
N LEU A 278 17.56 11.12 3.79
CA LEU A 278 16.28 11.55 4.39
C LEU A 278 15.86 12.93 3.90
N ARG A 279 14.66 13.02 3.33
CA ARG A 279 14.07 14.22 2.74
C ARG A 279 12.62 14.35 3.14
N GLY A 280 12.14 15.59 3.27
CA GLY A 280 10.72 15.90 3.49
C GLY A 280 10.06 16.29 2.18
N ARG A 281 9.06 15.50 1.75
CA ARG A 281 8.24 15.76 0.57
C ARG A 281 6.76 15.63 0.89
N THR A 282 5.94 16.39 0.16
CA THR A 282 4.49 16.27 0.17
C THR A 282 4.03 15.03 -0.61
N GLU A 283 2.73 14.80 -0.70
CA GLU A 283 2.15 13.69 -1.49
C GLU A 283 2.32 13.85 -3.01
N LEU A 284 2.63 15.05 -3.48
CA LEU A 284 2.92 15.36 -4.88
C LEU A 284 4.41 15.59 -5.14
N ASP A 285 5.26 15.07 -4.24
CA ASP A 285 6.73 15.15 -4.32
C ASP A 285 7.33 16.59 -4.25
N GLU A 286 6.55 17.57 -3.76
CA GLU A 286 7.04 18.92 -3.50
C GLU A 286 7.90 18.94 -2.23
N TRP A 287 9.07 19.57 -2.29
CA TRP A 287 10.02 19.60 -1.18
C TRP A 287 9.58 20.59 -0.09
N PHE A 288 9.56 20.17 1.18
CA PHE A 288 9.47 21.07 2.32
C PHE A 288 10.70 20.98 3.24
N TYR A 289 11.58 19.99 3.03
CA TYR A 289 12.78 19.79 3.84
C TYR A 289 13.85 19.02 3.07
N ARG A 290 15.00 19.65 2.82
CA ARG A 290 16.12 19.06 2.07
C ARG A 290 17.46 19.40 2.71
N PRO A 291 17.81 18.82 3.88
CA PRO A 291 19.09 19.07 4.53
C PRO A 291 20.20 18.26 3.89
N GLU A 292 21.44 18.77 3.99
CA GLU A 292 22.66 18.07 3.61
C GLU A 292 23.41 17.60 4.85
N VAL A 293 22.84 16.65 5.59
CA VAL A 293 23.38 16.17 6.87
C VAL A 293 24.31 14.99 6.63
N LEU A 294 25.56 15.08 7.14
CA LEU A 294 26.49 13.97 7.15
C LEU A 294 26.08 12.93 8.20
N VAL A 295 26.12 11.68 7.80
CA VAL A 295 25.75 10.50 8.60
C VAL A 295 26.80 9.41 8.43
N ASN A 296 26.95 8.57 9.45
CA ASN A 296 27.86 7.44 9.49
C ASN A 296 27.47 6.51 10.65
N GLY A 297 27.52 5.20 10.45
CA GLY A 297 27.23 4.22 11.50
C GLY A 297 26.05 3.32 11.18
N ARG A 298 24.89 3.52 11.78
CA ARG A 298 23.72 2.68 11.55
C ARG A 298 22.46 3.50 11.32
N ARG A 299 21.61 2.97 10.46
CA ARG A 299 20.21 3.37 10.33
C ARG A 299 19.33 2.39 11.09
N GLN A 300 18.44 2.90 11.92
CA GLN A 300 17.49 2.09 12.67
C GLN A 300 16.08 2.61 12.46
N ARG A 301 15.12 1.70 12.28
CA ARG A 301 13.71 2.04 12.22
C ARG A 301 12.93 1.23 13.25
N ILE A 302 11.97 1.89 13.88
CA ILE A 302 10.97 1.26 14.76
C ILE A 302 9.60 1.69 14.26
N GLY A 303 8.68 0.73 14.10
CA GLY A 303 7.30 0.94 13.72
C GLY A 303 6.34 0.33 14.72
N VAL A 304 5.22 1.02 14.96
CA VAL A 304 4.08 0.50 15.71
C VAL A 304 2.84 0.68 14.84
N GLU A 305 2.01 -0.34 14.74
CA GLU A 305 0.85 -0.34 13.86
C GLU A 305 -0.39 -0.91 14.54
N ALA A 306 -1.55 -0.43 14.15
CA ALA A 306 -2.83 -0.97 14.57
C ALA A 306 -3.85 -0.89 13.42
N ARG A 307 -4.74 -1.89 13.34
CA ARG A 307 -5.86 -1.89 12.40
C ARG A 307 -7.08 -2.56 13.01
N TRP A 308 -8.26 -2.06 12.61
CA TRP A 308 -9.54 -2.65 12.94
C TRP A 308 -10.55 -2.42 11.83
N ARG A 309 -11.24 -3.46 11.36
CA ARG A 309 -12.17 -3.41 10.23
C ARG A 309 -13.53 -4.03 10.61
N PRO A 310 -14.37 -3.31 11.36
CA PRO A 310 -15.70 -3.77 11.78
C PRO A 310 -16.73 -3.57 10.66
N GLY A 311 -16.96 -4.59 9.84
CA GLY A 311 -17.98 -4.54 8.77
C GLY A 311 -17.63 -3.52 7.67
N PRO A 312 -18.46 -2.47 7.45
CA PRO A 312 -18.21 -1.46 6.41
C PRO A 312 -17.19 -0.39 6.80
N PHE A 313 -16.67 -0.42 8.02
CA PHE A 313 -15.71 0.54 8.53
C PHE A 313 -14.29 -0.02 8.57
N SER A 314 -13.30 0.85 8.47
CA SER A 314 -11.92 0.51 8.81
C SER A 314 -11.25 1.67 9.56
N VAL A 315 -10.37 1.32 10.50
CA VAL A 315 -9.48 2.26 11.19
C VAL A 315 -8.07 1.68 11.11
N LYS A 316 -7.11 2.52 10.74
CA LYS A 316 -5.68 2.18 10.68
C LYS A 316 -4.87 3.29 11.32
N SER A 317 -3.79 2.93 12.00
CA SER A 317 -2.85 3.89 12.57
C SER A 317 -1.45 3.28 12.56
N GLU A 318 -0.46 4.12 12.31
CA GLU A 318 0.96 3.78 12.45
C GLU A 318 1.75 4.94 13.04
N PHE A 319 2.82 4.59 13.72
CA PHE A 319 3.91 5.46 14.10
C PHE A 319 5.21 4.86 13.59
N ILE A 320 6.06 5.66 12.96
CA ILE A 320 7.40 5.26 12.49
C ILE A 320 8.41 6.27 13.01
N ARG A 321 9.53 5.76 13.52
CA ARG A 321 10.72 6.52 13.86
C ARG A 321 11.92 5.89 13.14
N LEU A 322 12.69 6.72 12.44
CA LEU A 322 13.94 6.38 11.78
C LEU A 322 15.05 7.25 12.36
N THR A 323 16.19 6.67 12.68
CA THR A 323 17.37 7.39 13.15
C THR A 323 18.58 6.97 12.35
N ASP A 324 19.39 7.95 11.91
CA ASP A 324 20.69 7.78 11.28
C ASP A 324 21.76 8.21 12.28
N GLU A 325 22.70 7.34 12.62
CA GLU A 325 23.86 7.65 13.46
C GLU A 325 24.78 8.65 12.73
N ARG A 326 25.58 9.41 13.49
CA ARG A 326 26.50 10.42 12.99
C ARG A 326 27.84 10.29 13.73
N LEU A 327 28.41 9.05 13.65
CA LEU A 327 29.63 8.69 14.35
C LEU A 327 30.85 9.37 13.73
N GLY A 328 31.61 10.14 14.52
CA GLY A 328 32.81 10.84 14.09
C GLY A 328 32.55 12.06 13.19
N GLU A 329 31.29 12.50 13.02
CA GLU A 329 30.93 13.53 12.05
C GLU A 329 31.08 14.97 12.53
N SER A 330 31.54 15.22 13.76
CA SER A 330 31.89 16.56 14.19
C SER A 330 33.19 17.05 13.54
N ILE A 331 33.46 18.36 13.62
CA ILE A 331 34.72 18.95 13.14
C ILE A 331 35.93 18.39 13.88
N GLU A 332 35.73 17.98 15.12
CA GLU A 332 36.78 17.40 16.00
C GLU A 332 36.85 15.87 15.90
N GLY A 333 36.01 15.23 15.06
CA GLY A 333 35.94 13.77 14.89
C GLY A 333 35.18 13.08 16.02
N THR A 334 34.38 13.77 16.81
CA THR A 334 33.49 13.22 17.83
C THR A 334 32.10 12.90 17.25
N ASP A 335 31.33 12.08 17.95
CA ASP A 335 29.98 11.71 17.53
C ASP A 335 29.02 12.89 17.68
N LEU A 336 28.12 13.03 16.74
CA LEU A 336 27.03 14.01 16.78
C LEU A 336 25.69 13.35 17.10
N SER A 337 24.72 14.17 17.58
CA SER A 337 23.35 13.71 17.80
C SER A 337 22.76 13.10 16.52
N PRO A 338 22.15 11.89 16.61
CA PRO A 338 21.61 11.21 15.44
C PRO A 338 20.57 12.06 14.69
N PHE A 339 20.55 11.92 13.38
CA PHE A 339 19.55 12.52 12.53
C PHE A 339 18.26 11.70 12.58
N LEU A 340 17.11 12.37 12.69
CA LEU A 340 15.82 11.78 12.98
C LEU A 340 14.79 12.10 11.92
N GLY A 341 14.06 11.08 11.45
CA GLY A 341 12.79 11.21 10.79
C GLY A 341 11.72 10.44 11.57
N GLN A 342 10.60 11.06 11.92
CA GLN A 342 9.51 10.37 12.60
C GLN A 342 8.14 10.96 12.28
N GLY A 343 7.11 10.15 12.44
CA GLY A 343 5.75 10.62 12.25
C GLY A 343 4.70 9.56 12.55
N TRP A 344 3.46 9.95 12.36
CA TRP A 344 2.30 9.09 12.59
C TRP A 344 1.18 9.42 11.60
N TYR A 345 0.29 8.47 11.40
CA TYR A 345 -1.03 8.73 10.85
C TYR A 345 -2.11 7.97 11.60
N VAL A 346 -3.33 8.50 11.50
CA VAL A 346 -4.59 7.82 11.82
C VAL A 346 -5.51 8.01 10.64
N SER A 347 -6.12 6.93 10.16
CA SER A 347 -7.08 6.97 9.07
C SER A 347 -8.32 6.14 9.36
N GLY A 348 -9.44 6.55 8.77
CA GLY A 348 -10.69 5.82 8.84
C GLY A 348 -11.37 5.80 7.48
N THR A 349 -12.10 4.72 7.20
CA THR A 349 -12.95 4.61 6.01
C THR A 349 -14.32 4.07 6.35
N TRP A 350 -15.30 4.41 5.52
CA TRP A 350 -16.67 3.95 5.60
C TRP A 350 -17.23 3.64 4.21
N ALA A 351 -17.51 2.36 3.94
CA ALA A 351 -18.25 1.93 2.75
C ALA A 351 -19.74 2.28 2.96
N VAL A 352 -20.18 3.43 2.41
CA VAL A 352 -21.52 3.99 2.59
C VAL A 352 -22.59 3.05 2.03
N THR A 353 -22.25 2.33 0.98
CA THR A 353 -23.10 1.33 0.31
C THR A 353 -23.21 0.00 1.06
N GLY A 354 -22.47 -0.15 2.18
CA GLY A 354 -22.62 -1.27 3.12
C GLY A 354 -21.73 -2.47 2.86
N GLU A 355 -20.79 -2.40 1.92
CA GLU A 355 -19.83 -3.46 1.65
C GLU A 355 -18.93 -3.71 2.85
N LYS A 356 -18.60 -4.97 3.06
CA LYS A 356 -17.66 -5.36 4.11
C LYS A 356 -16.22 -5.02 3.69
N LYS A 357 -15.49 -4.34 4.57
CA LYS A 357 -14.09 -4.00 4.34
C LYS A 357 -13.17 -5.20 4.65
N ALA A 358 -12.35 -5.55 3.66
CA ALA A 358 -11.22 -6.47 3.82
C ALA A 358 -9.89 -5.68 3.89
N GLU A 359 -8.83 -6.07 3.22
CA GLU A 359 -7.65 -5.21 3.06
C GLU A 359 -7.98 -4.00 2.18
N GLY A 360 -8.68 -4.24 1.06
CA GLY A 360 -9.38 -3.28 0.25
C GLY A 360 -10.89 -3.60 0.24
N LEU A 361 -11.59 -3.17 -0.78
CA LEU A 361 -12.95 -3.56 -1.08
C LEU A 361 -12.92 -4.44 -2.35
N ASP A 362 -13.12 -5.74 -2.18
CA ASP A 362 -12.88 -6.74 -3.24
C ASP A 362 -13.85 -6.60 -4.42
N ALA A 363 -15.13 -6.43 -4.12
CA ALA A 363 -16.15 -6.20 -5.14
C ALA A 363 -17.38 -5.53 -4.55
N PRO A 364 -18.02 -4.62 -5.29
CA PRO A 364 -19.30 -4.05 -4.90
C PRO A 364 -20.39 -5.12 -4.80
N LEU A 365 -21.31 -4.96 -3.83
CA LEU A 365 -22.51 -5.79 -3.73
C LEU A 365 -23.40 -5.67 -4.98
N ARG A 366 -23.44 -4.48 -5.57
CA ARG A 366 -24.21 -4.16 -6.78
C ARG A 366 -23.30 -3.51 -7.82
N PRO A 367 -22.44 -4.30 -8.50
CA PRO A 367 -21.48 -3.75 -9.45
C PRO A 367 -22.16 -3.06 -10.62
N LEU A 368 -21.56 -1.98 -11.11
CA LEU A 368 -22.00 -1.27 -12.30
C LEU A 368 -22.02 -2.23 -13.51
N PHE A 369 -22.94 -2.03 -14.43
CA PHE A 369 -23.17 -2.84 -15.65
C PHE A 369 -23.75 -4.25 -15.46
N ARG A 370 -23.98 -4.71 -14.23
CA ARG A 370 -24.68 -5.98 -13.98
C ARG A 370 -26.17 -5.86 -13.70
N GLY A 371 -26.68 -4.63 -13.61
CA GLY A 371 -28.08 -4.35 -13.38
C GLY A 371 -28.42 -2.89 -13.64
N PRO A 372 -29.71 -2.49 -13.55
CA PRO A 372 -30.13 -1.13 -13.84
C PRO A 372 -29.58 -0.11 -12.84
N PHE A 373 -28.96 0.95 -13.32
CA PHE A 373 -28.37 2.02 -12.52
C PHE A 373 -29.37 2.63 -11.50
N PHE A 374 -30.59 2.93 -11.97
CA PHE A 374 -31.64 3.50 -11.14
C PHE A 374 -32.25 2.53 -10.10
N LYS A 375 -31.86 1.24 -10.11
CA LYS A 375 -32.16 0.25 -9.05
C LYS A 375 -31.00 0.06 -8.08
N GLY A 376 -30.03 0.98 -8.04
CA GLY A 376 -28.91 0.99 -7.12
C GLY A 376 -27.70 0.14 -7.58
N TRP A 377 -27.60 -0.24 -8.85
CA TRP A 377 -26.42 -0.89 -9.43
C TRP A 377 -25.39 0.17 -9.85
N ILE A 378 -24.92 0.89 -8.84
CA ILE A 378 -24.00 2.03 -9.00
C ILE A 378 -22.54 1.71 -8.60
N GLY A 379 -22.26 0.45 -8.23
CA GLY A 379 -20.99 0.11 -7.62
C GLY A 379 -21.01 0.38 -6.10
N ALA A 380 -19.83 0.49 -5.50
CA ALA A 380 -19.67 0.83 -4.09
C ALA A 380 -19.03 2.21 -3.91
N VAL A 381 -19.47 2.93 -2.89
CA VAL A 381 -18.93 4.24 -2.51
C VAL A 381 -18.34 4.15 -1.11
N GLU A 382 -17.12 4.59 -0.96
CA GLU A 382 -16.40 4.64 0.30
C GLU A 382 -15.92 6.07 0.56
N LEU A 383 -16.17 6.58 1.76
CA LEU A 383 -15.60 7.81 2.28
C LEU A 383 -14.36 7.48 3.11
N ALA A 384 -13.34 8.32 3.01
CA ALA A 384 -12.07 8.14 3.70
C ALA A 384 -11.59 9.45 4.31
N ALA A 385 -10.95 9.39 5.48
CA ALA A 385 -10.26 10.52 6.09
C ALA A 385 -8.96 10.06 6.75
N ARG A 386 -7.89 10.87 6.63
CA ARG A 386 -6.59 10.64 7.25
C ARG A 386 -6.05 11.94 7.84
N ALA A 387 -5.52 11.86 9.06
CA ALA A 387 -4.67 12.86 9.66
C ALA A 387 -3.27 12.28 9.80
N GLU A 388 -2.25 13.01 9.39
CA GLU A 388 -0.85 12.58 9.47
C GLU A 388 0.08 13.73 9.79
N ARG A 389 1.21 13.39 10.40
CA ARG A 389 2.31 14.32 10.67
C ARG A 389 3.63 13.60 10.49
N ILE A 390 4.57 14.26 9.84
CA ILE A 390 5.96 13.84 9.72
C ILE A 390 6.86 15.00 10.16
N ARG A 391 7.98 14.68 10.81
CA ARG A 391 9.00 15.65 11.20
C ARG A 391 10.40 15.08 11.02
N PHE A 392 11.35 15.97 10.77
CA PHE A 392 12.77 15.69 10.67
C PHE A 392 13.55 16.60 11.60
N GLY A 393 14.79 16.24 11.96
CA GLY A 393 15.67 17.05 12.80
C GLY A 393 16.66 16.19 13.60
N SER A 394 17.30 16.73 14.60
CA SER A 394 18.14 15.99 15.55
C SER A 394 17.31 15.29 16.62
N VAL A 395 17.84 14.19 17.18
CA VAL A 395 17.24 13.50 18.33
C VAL A 395 17.27 14.41 19.56
N ASP A 396 18.41 14.99 19.86
CA ASP A 396 18.63 15.86 21.02
C ASP A 396 18.47 17.33 20.62
N SER A 397 17.23 17.82 20.65
CA SER A 397 16.95 19.23 20.44
C SER A 397 17.27 20.13 21.66
N GLU A 398 17.65 19.53 22.79
CA GLU A 398 17.89 20.20 24.07
C GLU A 398 19.38 20.34 24.44
N ILE A 399 20.31 20.19 23.49
CA ILE A 399 21.74 20.40 23.72
C ILE A 399 21.95 21.87 24.10
N SER A 400 22.29 22.12 25.36
CA SER A 400 22.44 23.46 25.90
C SER A 400 23.54 24.23 25.16
N GLY A 401 23.19 25.36 24.56
CA GLY A 401 24.12 26.28 23.88
C GLY A 401 24.35 26.01 22.39
N ALA A 402 23.91 24.90 21.85
CA ALA A 402 24.01 24.63 20.43
C ALA A 402 22.91 25.39 19.67
N VAL A 403 23.27 25.97 18.53
CA VAL A 403 22.35 26.67 17.64
C VAL A 403 21.97 25.74 16.49
N PRO A 404 20.68 25.49 16.22
CA PRO A 404 20.25 24.68 15.09
C PRO A 404 20.75 25.27 13.76
N SER A 405 21.27 24.41 12.87
CA SER A 405 21.87 24.81 11.60
C SER A 405 21.57 23.79 10.51
N THR A 406 21.61 24.22 9.26
CA THR A 406 21.55 23.35 8.08
C THR A 406 22.94 22.88 7.63
N ALA A 407 24.01 23.29 8.32
CA ALA A 407 25.38 22.86 7.99
C ALA A 407 25.52 21.32 8.12
N PRO A 408 26.27 20.66 7.23
CA PRO A 408 26.39 19.19 7.20
C PRO A 408 26.89 18.58 8.52
N ARG A 409 27.74 19.30 9.25
CA ARG A 409 28.33 18.89 10.54
C ARG A 409 27.77 19.66 11.75
N ALA A 410 26.54 20.18 11.64
CA ALA A 410 25.90 20.88 12.74
C ALA A 410 25.64 19.92 13.93
N GLU A 411 25.89 20.38 15.17
CA GLU A 411 25.57 19.61 16.38
C GLU A 411 24.07 19.33 16.47
N ILE A 412 23.24 20.35 16.22
CA ILE A 412 21.78 20.23 16.10
C ILE A 412 21.38 20.55 14.68
N VAL A 413 20.79 19.58 14.01
CA VAL A 413 20.22 19.76 12.68
C VAL A 413 18.91 20.53 12.79
N LEU A 414 18.83 21.65 12.07
CA LEU A 414 17.60 22.42 11.95
C LEU A 414 16.50 21.55 11.35
N GLY A 415 15.39 21.40 12.06
CA GLY A 415 14.33 20.47 11.69
C GLY A 415 13.16 21.15 11.00
N ASN A 416 12.36 20.38 10.29
CA ASN A 416 11.07 20.81 9.71
C ASN A 416 10.02 19.71 9.85
N SER A 417 8.77 20.07 9.64
CA SER A 417 7.64 19.13 9.73
C SER A 417 6.53 19.51 8.75
N ASP A 418 5.75 18.52 8.36
CA ASP A 418 4.50 18.74 7.67
C ASP A 418 3.37 17.98 8.35
N ARG A 419 2.21 18.63 8.42
CA ARG A 419 0.94 18.07 8.89
C ARG A 419 -0.05 18.07 7.75
N ALA A 420 -0.64 16.91 7.45
CA ALA A 420 -1.64 16.81 6.42
C ALA A 420 -2.96 16.22 6.90
N TYR A 421 -4.04 16.74 6.36
CA TYR A 421 -5.38 16.19 6.47
C TYR A 421 -5.86 15.82 5.07
N THR A 422 -6.18 14.53 4.86
CA THR A 422 -6.67 14.02 3.58
C THR A 422 -8.12 13.60 3.73
N PHE A 423 -8.98 14.08 2.83
CA PHE A 423 -10.35 13.61 2.65
C PHE A 423 -10.46 12.90 1.32
N GLY A 424 -11.06 11.72 1.31
CA GLY A 424 -11.14 10.86 0.14
C GLY A 424 -12.55 10.37 -0.16
N VAL A 425 -12.85 10.21 -1.45
CA VAL A 425 -14.00 9.46 -1.95
C VAL A 425 -13.50 8.42 -2.92
N ASN A 426 -13.80 7.15 -2.63
CA ASN A 426 -13.47 6.02 -3.49
C ASN A 426 -14.74 5.47 -4.09
N TRP A 427 -14.79 5.37 -5.41
CA TRP A 427 -15.85 4.72 -6.15
C TRP A 427 -15.34 3.45 -6.82
N TYR A 428 -15.90 2.33 -6.44
CA TYR A 428 -15.62 1.02 -7.00
C TYR A 428 -16.76 0.67 -7.97
N ALA A 429 -16.56 0.90 -9.26
CA ALA A 429 -17.57 0.60 -10.27
C ALA A 429 -17.86 -0.91 -10.34
N ASN A 430 -16.82 -1.71 -10.27
CA ASN A 430 -16.83 -3.17 -10.20
C ASN A 430 -15.53 -3.68 -9.57
N ARG A 431 -15.24 -4.98 -9.61
CA ARG A 431 -14.01 -5.57 -9.05
C ARG A 431 -12.71 -5.10 -9.70
N TRP A 432 -12.76 -4.54 -10.91
CA TRP A 432 -11.58 -4.15 -11.69
C TRP A 432 -11.36 -2.64 -11.75
N ILE A 433 -12.44 -1.85 -11.65
CA ILE A 433 -12.40 -0.40 -11.86
C ILE A 433 -12.68 0.32 -10.54
N LYS A 434 -11.74 1.17 -10.17
CA LYS A 434 -11.81 2.06 -9.00
C LYS A 434 -11.43 3.47 -9.41
N ILE A 435 -12.19 4.46 -8.97
CA ILE A 435 -11.85 5.88 -9.06
C ILE A 435 -11.70 6.43 -7.66
N GLN A 436 -10.64 7.18 -7.41
CA GLN A 436 -10.34 7.82 -6.12
C GLN A 436 -10.20 9.32 -6.31
N LEU A 437 -10.85 10.08 -5.46
CA LEU A 437 -10.68 11.52 -5.33
C LEU A 437 -10.09 11.80 -3.94
N ASN A 438 -8.98 12.54 -3.87
CA ASN A 438 -8.40 13.02 -2.62
C ASN A 438 -8.26 14.55 -2.63
N LEU A 439 -8.60 15.15 -1.51
CA LEU A 439 -8.38 16.53 -1.18
C LEU A 439 -7.45 16.57 0.04
N VAL A 440 -6.27 17.16 -0.12
CA VAL A 440 -5.23 17.17 0.91
C VAL A 440 -4.92 18.60 1.33
N ARG A 441 -4.92 18.87 2.63
CA ARG A 441 -4.49 20.13 3.24
C ARG A 441 -3.16 19.90 3.91
N ASN A 442 -2.10 20.51 3.38
CA ASN A 442 -0.75 20.51 3.95
C ASN A 442 -0.53 21.73 4.82
N THR A 443 0.30 21.59 5.87
CA THR A 443 0.75 22.69 6.73
C THR A 443 2.20 22.43 7.15
N ILE A 444 3.10 23.24 6.62
CA ILE A 444 4.54 23.18 6.89
C ILE A 444 4.81 23.87 8.23
N GLY A 445 5.64 23.22 9.06
CA GLY A 445 5.93 23.71 10.41
C GLY A 445 6.80 24.95 10.45
N PHE A 446 7.83 24.98 9.61
CA PHE A 446 8.76 26.11 9.46
C PHE A 446 8.92 26.46 7.99
N PRO A 447 8.02 27.27 7.43
CA PRO A 447 8.05 27.62 6.00
C PRO A 447 9.33 28.38 5.63
N ASP A 448 9.90 29.19 6.53
CA ASP A 448 11.17 29.92 6.33
C ASP A 448 12.37 29.01 6.01
N GLN A 449 12.26 27.70 6.31
CA GLN A 449 13.26 26.68 6.01
C GLN A 449 12.90 25.86 4.77
N GLY A 450 11.75 26.09 4.20
CA GLY A 450 11.29 25.47 2.96
C GLY A 450 11.63 26.35 1.75
N PRO A 451 11.39 25.83 0.55
CA PRO A 451 11.63 26.57 -0.70
C PRO A 451 10.82 27.86 -0.83
N ASN A 452 9.64 27.92 -0.19
CA ASN A 452 8.83 29.11 -0.18
C ASN A 452 8.49 29.55 1.26
N PRO A 453 9.21 30.56 1.80
CA PRO A 453 9.01 31.03 3.16
C PRO A 453 7.65 31.71 3.41
N GLU A 454 6.95 32.15 2.37
CA GLU A 454 5.68 32.84 2.49
C GLU A 454 4.47 31.89 2.59
N GLN A 455 4.66 30.61 2.22
CA GLN A 455 3.56 29.66 2.14
C GLN A 455 3.64 28.58 3.23
N SER A 456 2.91 28.77 4.31
CA SER A 456 2.80 27.78 5.40
C SER A 456 1.79 26.68 5.13
N SER A 457 0.82 26.87 4.24
CA SER A 457 -0.22 25.86 4.00
C SER A 457 -0.88 26.00 2.62
N PHE A 458 -1.21 24.84 2.01
CA PHE A 458 -1.80 24.76 0.68
C PHE A 458 -2.71 23.56 0.52
N TRP A 459 -3.46 23.50 -0.57
CA TRP A 459 -4.32 22.40 -0.94
C TRP A 459 -3.77 21.65 -2.14
N SER A 460 -3.85 20.30 -2.11
CA SER A 460 -3.62 19.44 -3.25
C SER A 460 -4.87 18.64 -3.56
N ARG A 461 -5.18 18.49 -4.84
CA ARG A 461 -6.36 17.78 -5.36
C ARG A 461 -5.86 16.69 -6.29
N ILE A 462 -6.25 15.44 -6.03
CA ILE A 462 -5.75 14.30 -6.80
C ILE A 462 -6.92 13.40 -7.18
N VAL A 463 -7.00 13.05 -8.44
CA VAL A 463 -7.94 12.05 -8.97
C VAL A 463 -7.14 10.90 -9.56
N ARG A 464 -7.43 9.66 -9.15
CA ARG A 464 -6.84 8.47 -9.72
C ARG A 464 -7.92 7.61 -10.36
N PHE A 465 -7.69 7.21 -11.59
CA PHE A 465 -8.36 6.09 -12.23
C PHE A 465 -7.50 4.84 -12.09
N GLN A 466 -8.10 3.73 -11.66
CA GLN A 466 -7.43 2.45 -11.51
C GLN A 466 -8.18 1.36 -12.25
N PHE A 467 -7.45 0.60 -13.07
CA PHE A 467 -7.86 -0.71 -13.56
C PHE A 467 -6.89 -1.77 -13.03
N SER A 468 -7.41 -2.87 -12.47
CA SER A 468 -6.60 -3.98 -11.96
C SER A 468 -7.34 -5.32 -12.09
N MET A 469 -6.64 -6.34 -12.52
CA MET A 469 -7.11 -7.72 -12.55
C MET A 469 -6.01 -8.70 -12.17
#